data_287f9da8db6d2ac44591704c0f3b8fdf
#
_entry.id   287f9da8db6d2ac44591704c0f3b8fdf
#
_cell.length_a   1.000
_cell.length_b   1.000
_cell.length_c   1.000
_cell.angle_alpha   90.00
_cell.angle_beta   90.00
_cell.angle_gamma   90.00
#
_symmetry.space_group_name_H-M   'P 1'
#
loop_
_entity.id
_entity.type
_entity.pdbx_description
1 polymer ?
#
loop_
_entity_poly.entity_id
_entity_poly.type
_entity_poly.pdbx_seq_one_letter_code
_entity_poly.pdbx_strand_id
1 'polypeptide(L)'
;VANASTSFVDFSAGAAFVIENKLTLGAAVYHLGEPENGIHDEQQSILNHRYVVHANYLFDLQYANGLWGRQDLSDKYAFVNAAYQSQYNFDQLYAGVGVIISPLIAGVSMKSDLENINVFSFMLGATYKALQAYYIYDLFTSDEKNGSWSHEISLIYIIQKKERYPCPVVYW
;
A
#
# COMPACT_ATOMS: atom_id res chain seq x y z
N VAL A 1 -36.65 20.14 -4.35
CA VAL A 1 -35.38 19.41 -4.46
C VAL A 1 -35.66 17.98 -4.06
N ALA A 2 -35.75 17.05 -5.04
CA ALA A 2 -35.93 15.63 -4.75
C ALA A 2 -34.61 15.10 -4.21
N ASN A 3 -34.64 14.49 -3.00
CA ASN A 3 -33.51 13.74 -2.46
C ASN A 3 -33.40 12.42 -3.24
N ALA A 4 -32.56 12.37 -4.26
CA ALA A 4 -32.24 11.13 -4.94
C ALA A 4 -31.30 10.32 -4.04
N SER A 5 -31.69 9.11 -3.69
CA SER A 5 -30.91 8.17 -2.89
C SER A 5 -30.82 6.86 -3.65
N THR A 6 -29.63 6.38 -3.92
CA THR A 6 -29.37 5.09 -4.55
C THR A 6 -28.73 4.15 -3.54
N SER A 7 -29.17 2.91 -3.50
CA SER A 7 -28.62 1.85 -2.65
C SER A 7 -28.32 0.65 -3.52
N PHE A 8 -27.10 0.10 -3.38
CA PHE A 8 -26.68 -1.09 -4.10
C PHE A 8 -25.88 -2.01 -3.20
N VAL A 9 -25.78 -3.28 -3.59
CA VAL A 9 -24.94 -4.30 -2.92
C VAL A 9 -23.74 -4.54 -3.83
N ASP A 10 -22.55 -4.52 -3.23
CA ASP A 10 -21.29 -4.76 -3.93
C ASP A 10 -20.55 -5.94 -3.30
N PHE A 11 -19.86 -6.72 -4.14
CA PHE A 11 -19.08 -7.86 -3.73
C PHE A 11 -17.64 -7.71 -4.22
N SER A 12 -16.71 -8.18 -3.38
CA SER A 12 -15.29 -8.21 -3.70
C SER A 12 -14.71 -9.55 -3.22
N ALA A 13 -13.71 -10.03 -3.93
CA ALA A 13 -12.99 -11.25 -3.56
C ALA A 13 -11.49 -11.04 -3.76
N GLY A 14 -10.69 -11.67 -2.92
CA GLY A 14 -9.24 -11.61 -3.02
C GLY A 14 -8.56 -12.73 -2.25
N ALA A 15 -7.29 -12.94 -2.58
CA ALA A 15 -6.43 -13.88 -1.90
C ALA A 15 -5.02 -13.30 -1.75
N ALA A 16 -4.36 -13.67 -0.67
CA ALA A 16 -2.94 -13.37 -0.46
C ALA A 16 -2.19 -14.60 0.01
N PHE A 17 -0.96 -14.76 -0.44
CA PHE A 17 -0.05 -15.84 -0.09
C PHE A 17 1.21 -15.24 0.52
N VAL A 18 1.64 -15.82 1.64
CA VAL A 18 2.89 -15.44 2.32
C VAL A 18 3.83 -16.63 2.30
N ILE A 19 5.02 -16.44 1.74
CA ILE A 19 6.03 -17.47 1.58
C ILE A 19 7.23 -17.09 2.48
N GLU A 20 7.60 -18.00 3.39
CA GLU A 20 8.74 -17.88 4.32
C GLU A 20 8.76 -16.56 5.13
N ASN A 21 7.60 -15.92 5.35
CA ASN A 21 7.47 -14.59 5.95
C ASN A 21 8.30 -13.48 5.25
N LYS A 22 8.69 -13.71 4.01
CA LYS A 22 9.51 -12.78 3.20
C LYS A 22 8.80 -12.27 1.98
N LEU A 23 8.12 -13.15 1.26
CA LEU A 23 7.40 -12.81 0.04
C LEU A 23 5.90 -12.83 0.31
N THR A 24 5.23 -11.72 0.06
CA THR A 24 3.78 -11.63 0.04
C THR A 24 3.33 -11.37 -1.40
N LEU A 25 2.40 -12.18 -1.88
CA LEU A 25 1.73 -11.99 -3.17
C LEU A 25 0.24 -11.92 -2.92
N GLY A 26 -0.44 -10.97 -3.52
CA GLY A 26 -1.89 -10.87 -3.38
C GLY A 26 -2.56 -10.40 -4.66
N ALA A 27 -3.82 -10.80 -4.80
CA ALA A 27 -4.70 -10.35 -5.87
C ALA A 27 -6.12 -10.17 -5.34
N ALA A 28 -6.82 -9.17 -5.83
CA ALA A 28 -8.20 -8.90 -5.49
C ALA A 28 -8.97 -8.36 -6.69
N VAL A 29 -10.26 -8.65 -6.71
CA VAL A 29 -11.24 -8.11 -7.66
C VAL A 29 -12.35 -7.45 -6.86
N TYR A 30 -12.65 -6.21 -7.17
CA TYR A 30 -13.72 -5.42 -6.57
C TYR A 30 -14.84 -5.20 -7.58
N HIS A 31 -16.02 -4.91 -7.09
CA HIS A 31 -17.21 -4.58 -7.88
C HIS A 31 -17.64 -5.74 -8.79
N LEU A 32 -17.65 -6.97 -8.25
CA LEU A 32 -18.02 -8.18 -9.00
C LEU A 32 -19.45 -8.15 -9.56
N GLY A 33 -20.33 -7.36 -8.95
CA GLY A 33 -21.70 -7.21 -9.38
C GLY A 33 -21.93 -6.04 -10.37
N GLU A 34 -20.87 -5.28 -10.70
CA GLU A 34 -20.98 -4.07 -11.53
C GLU A 34 -22.20 -3.19 -11.16
N PRO A 35 -22.33 -2.78 -9.89
CA PRO A 35 -23.53 -2.11 -9.44
C PRO A 35 -23.71 -0.78 -10.16
N GLU A 36 -24.97 -0.47 -10.49
CA GLU A 36 -25.35 0.80 -11.08
C GLU A 36 -25.35 1.90 -10.01
N ASN A 37 -24.56 2.94 -10.19
CA ASN A 37 -24.41 4.08 -9.29
C ASN A 37 -24.96 5.38 -9.93
N GLY A 38 -26.06 5.31 -10.64
CA GLY A 38 -26.70 6.46 -11.30
C GLY A 38 -27.66 7.19 -10.34
N ILE A 39 -27.41 8.49 -10.08
CA ILE A 39 -28.35 9.35 -9.34
C ILE A 39 -29.36 10.02 -10.31
N HIS A 40 -29.08 10.01 -11.61
CA HIS A 40 -29.95 10.56 -12.66
C HIS A 40 -30.27 9.48 -13.70
N ASP A 41 -31.54 9.40 -14.09
CA ASP A 41 -32.07 8.44 -15.08
C ASP A 41 -31.44 8.51 -16.49
N GLU A 42 -30.68 9.57 -16.79
CA GLU A 42 -30.08 9.77 -18.10
C GLU A 42 -28.62 9.28 -18.25
N GLN A 43 -27.94 8.95 -17.17
CA GLN A 43 -26.59 8.36 -17.20
C GLN A 43 -26.47 7.26 -16.16
N GLN A 44 -26.71 6.03 -16.59
CA GLN A 44 -26.33 4.85 -15.81
C GLN A 44 -24.79 4.80 -15.70
N SER A 45 -24.28 5.14 -14.53
CA SER A 45 -22.85 4.97 -14.21
C SER A 45 -22.65 3.59 -13.64
N ILE A 46 -22.15 2.66 -14.44
CA ILE A 46 -21.78 1.31 -14.00
C ILE A 46 -20.43 1.38 -13.28
N LEU A 47 -20.36 0.81 -12.10
CA LEU A 47 -19.11 0.69 -11.36
C LEU A 47 -18.34 -0.53 -11.86
N ASN A 48 -17.44 -0.31 -12.80
CA ASN A 48 -16.66 -1.38 -13.46
C ASN A 48 -15.80 -2.14 -12.47
N HIS A 49 -15.48 -3.39 -12.80
CA HIS A 49 -14.53 -4.22 -12.06
C HIS A 49 -13.20 -3.49 -11.83
N ARG A 50 -12.69 -3.56 -10.60
CA ARG A 50 -11.35 -3.10 -10.26
C ARG A 50 -10.49 -4.31 -9.89
N TYR A 51 -9.40 -4.49 -10.62
CA TYR A 51 -8.40 -5.52 -10.38
C TYR A 51 -7.23 -4.91 -9.63
N VAL A 52 -6.75 -5.61 -8.62
CA VAL A 52 -5.55 -5.21 -7.87
C VAL A 52 -4.66 -6.43 -7.71
N VAL A 53 -3.39 -6.28 -8.03
CA VAL A 53 -2.35 -7.27 -7.72
C VAL A 53 -1.22 -6.58 -6.97
N HIS A 54 -0.62 -7.25 -6.01
CA HIS A 54 0.52 -6.71 -5.28
C HIS A 54 1.55 -7.78 -4.95
N ALA A 55 2.78 -7.34 -4.83
CA ALA A 55 3.91 -8.13 -4.37
C ALA A 55 4.74 -7.31 -3.38
N ASN A 56 5.19 -7.95 -2.31
CA ASN A 56 6.09 -7.37 -1.32
C ASN A 56 7.17 -8.40 -0.98
N TYR A 57 8.43 -7.99 -0.98
CA TYR A 57 9.54 -8.84 -0.61
C TYR A 57 10.42 -8.18 0.45
N LEU A 58 10.75 -8.94 1.48
CA LEU A 58 11.57 -8.53 2.61
C LEU A 58 12.94 -9.21 2.53
N PHE A 59 14.00 -8.42 2.40
CA PHE A 59 15.39 -8.86 2.40
C PHE A 59 15.96 -8.77 3.82
N ASP A 60 16.50 -9.86 4.31
CA ASP A 60 17.20 -9.89 5.58
C ASP A 60 18.62 -9.34 5.40
N LEU A 61 18.92 -8.23 6.06
CA LEU A 61 20.23 -7.58 5.99
C LEU A 61 21.20 -8.03 7.10
N GLN A 62 20.78 -8.91 7.99
CA GLN A 62 21.63 -9.38 9.09
C GLN A 62 22.84 -10.17 8.59
N TYR A 63 22.72 -10.87 7.48
CA TYR A 63 23.84 -11.61 6.87
C TYR A 63 24.87 -10.72 6.17
N ALA A 64 24.58 -9.46 5.91
CA ALA A 64 25.51 -8.51 5.31
C ALA A 64 26.55 -7.95 6.32
N ASN A 65 26.45 -8.29 7.59
CA ASN A 65 27.27 -7.70 8.68
C ASN A 65 28.73 -8.14 8.71
N GLY A 66 29.19 -9.01 7.81
CA GLY A 66 30.62 -9.37 7.70
C GLY A 66 31.54 -8.19 7.36
N LEU A 67 31.01 -7.07 6.84
CA LEU A 67 31.77 -5.89 6.43
C LEU A 67 31.85 -4.79 7.51
N TRP A 68 31.02 -4.80 8.56
CA TRP A 68 30.89 -3.70 9.52
C TRP A 68 31.12 -4.08 10.99
N GLY A 69 31.54 -5.32 11.27
CA GLY A 69 32.21 -5.73 12.52
C GLY A 69 31.49 -5.53 13.86
N ARG A 70 30.20 -5.18 13.91
CA ARG A 70 29.40 -5.10 15.14
C ARG A 70 28.16 -5.97 15.02
N GLN A 71 28.03 -6.96 15.88
CA GLN A 71 26.78 -7.66 16.16
C GLN A 71 25.84 -6.68 16.88
N ASP A 72 25.16 -5.84 16.12
CA ASP A 72 24.05 -5.05 16.62
C ASP A 72 22.81 -5.94 16.58
N LEU A 73 22.16 -6.15 17.73
CA LEU A 73 20.99 -7.01 17.91
C LEU A 73 19.70 -6.37 17.31
N SER A 74 19.82 -5.30 16.53
CA SER A 74 18.68 -4.67 15.89
C SER A 74 18.33 -5.38 14.59
N ASP A 75 17.07 -5.76 14.45
CA ASP A 75 16.53 -6.31 13.20
C ASP A 75 16.71 -5.31 12.06
N LYS A 76 17.39 -5.75 10.99
CA LYS A 76 17.67 -4.93 9.81
C LYS A 76 17.13 -5.62 8.57
N TYR A 77 16.22 -4.96 7.91
CA TYR A 77 15.61 -5.44 6.68
C TYR A 77 15.60 -4.35 5.63
N ALA A 78 15.69 -4.75 4.36
CA ALA A 78 15.24 -3.93 3.24
C ALA A 78 13.94 -4.52 2.70
N PHE A 79 13.07 -3.70 2.16
CA PHE A 79 11.85 -4.16 1.50
C PHE A 79 11.70 -3.53 0.12
N VAL A 80 11.07 -4.27 -0.76
CA VAL A 80 10.57 -3.79 -2.05
C VAL A 80 9.12 -4.17 -2.15
N ASN A 81 8.30 -3.25 -2.62
CA ASN A 81 6.89 -3.48 -2.87
C ASN A 81 6.48 -2.96 -4.24
N ALA A 82 5.51 -3.62 -4.83
CA ALA A 82 4.89 -3.20 -6.07
C ALA A 82 3.41 -3.56 -6.03
N ALA A 83 2.58 -2.71 -6.60
CA ALA A 83 1.17 -2.98 -6.80
C ALA A 83 0.71 -2.42 -8.14
N TYR A 84 -0.19 -3.13 -8.78
CA TYR A 84 -0.86 -2.69 -9.99
C TYR A 84 -2.36 -2.73 -9.78
N GLN A 85 -3.03 -1.68 -10.18
CA GLN A 85 -4.46 -1.55 -10.13
C GLN A 85 -4.97 -1.14 -11.50
N SER A 86 -6.06 -1.79 -11.94
CA SER A 86 -6.75 -1.48 -13.19
C SER A 86 -8.26 -1.38 -12.94
N GLN A 87 -8.88 -0.33 -13.43
CA GLN A 87 -10.33 -0.16 -13.40
C GLN A 87 -10.79 0.64 -14.63
N TYR A 88 -11.53 -0.01 -15.53
CA TYR A 88 -11.99 0.60 -16.79
C TYR A 88 -10.80 1.13 -17.62
N ASN A 89 -10.69 2.45 -17.80
CA ASN A 89 -9.61 3.12 -18.52
C ASN A 89 -8.54 3.71 -17.60
N PHE A 90 -8.55 3.34 -16.31
CA PHE A 90 -7.59 3.83 -15.32
C PHE A 90 -6.69 2.70 -14.87
N ASP A 91 -5.41 2.84 -15.17
CA ASP A 91 -4.34 1.95 -14.76
C ASP A 91 -3.38 2.69 -13.85
N GLN A 92 -3.00 2.07 -12.74
CA GLN A 92 -2.05 2.65 -11.80
C GLN A 92 -1.02 1.62 -11.37
N LEU A 93 0.24 1.98 -11.49
CA LEU A 93 1.38 1.26 -10.95
C LEU A 93 1.91 1.98 -9.73
N TYR A 94 2.10 1.24 -8.66
CA TYR A 94 2.82 1.65 -7.47
C TYR A 94 4.08 0.83 -7.33
N ALA A 95 5.23 1.46 -7.02
CA ALA A 95 6.47 0.77 -6.68
C ALA A 95 7.19 1.52 -5.56
N GLY A 96 7.73 0.79 -4.61
CA GLY A 96 8.42 1.36 -3.46
C GLY A 96 9.55 0.49 -2.95
N VAL A 97 10.52 1.12 -2.30
CA VAL A 97 11.64 0.47 -1.62
C VAL A 97 11.89 1.16 -0.30
N GLY A 98 12.42 0.43 0.66
CA GLY A 98 12.77 1.02 1.95
C GLY A 98 13.62 0.12 2.81
N VAL A 99 13.95 0.63 3.98
CA VAL A 99 14.76 -0.06 4.99
C VAL A 99 14.07 0.03 6.35
N ILE A 100 14.25 -1.01 7.12
CA ILE A 100 13.84 -1.13 8.51
C ILE A 100 15.11 -1.33 9.32
N ILE A 101 15.41 -0.40 10.19
CA ILE A 101 16.52 -0.49 11.15
C ILE A 101 15.89 -0.19 12.50
N SER A 102 15.39 -1.25 13.15
CA SER A 102 14.58 -1.12 14.37
C SER A 102 15.20 -0.14 15.37
N PRO A 103 14.43 0.87 15.85
CA PRO A 103 12.99 1.05 15.70
C PRO A 103 12.56 1.91 14.49
N LEU A 104 13.47 2.31 13.61
CA LEU A 104 13.21 3.26 12.51
C LEU A 104 12.87 2.55 11.20
N ILE A 105 12.03 3.18 10.40
CA ILE A 105 11.64 2.75 9.06
C ILE A 105 11.77 3.96 8.13
N ALA A 106 12.34 3.76 6.95
CA ALA A 106 12.41 4.79 5.92
C ALA A 106 12.18 4.18 4.55
N GLY A 107 11.51 4.89 3.66
CA GLY A 107 11.24 4.40 2.32
C GLY A 107 10.92 5.51 1.33
N VAL A 108 11.00 5.15 0.05
CA VAL A 108 10.58 5.99 -1.06
C VAL A 108 9.70 5.16 -1.98
N SER A 109 8.71 5.79 -2.58
CA SER A 109 7.83 5.13 -3.53
C SER A 109 7.38 6.08 -4.63
N MET A 110 6.85 5.50 -5.69
CA MET A 110 6.27 6.24 -6.80
C MET A 110 4.92 5.63 -7.20
N LYS A 111 4.04 6.49 -7.71
CA LYS A 111 2.80 6.12 -8.38
C LYS A 111 2.82 6.65 -9.80
N SER A 112 2.42 5.82 -10.75
CA SER A 112 2.39 6.12 -12.18
C SER A 112 1.08 5.62 -12.78
N ASP A 113 0.55 6.35 -13.77
CA ASP A 113 -0.58 5.92 -14.61
C ASP A 113 -0.12 5.15 -15.86
N LEU A 114 1.11 4.60 -15.85
CA LEU A 114 1.84 3.94 -16.93
C LEU A 114 2.40 4.88 -18.01
N GLU A 115 1.87 6.06 -18.16
CA GLU A 115 2.40 7.07 -19.10
C GLU A 115 3.34 8.04 -18.39
N ASN A 116 2.96 8.49 -17.17
CA ASN A 116 3.71 9.47 -16.40
C ASN A 116 3.84 9.04 -14.94
N ILE A 117 4.91 9.48 -14.28
CA ILE A 117 5.01 9.37 -12.84
C ILE A 117 4.23 10.53 -12.24
N ASN A 118 3.17 10.20 -11.48
CA ASN A 118 2.25 11.19 -10.95
C ASN A 118 2.60 11.65 -9.54
N VAL A 119 3.23 10.78 -8.75
CA VAL A 119 3.57 11.06 -7.35
C VAL A 119 4.88 10.39 -6.97
N PHE A 120 5.74 11.13 -6.29
CA PHE A 120 6.84 10.59 -5.50
C PHE A 120 6.52 10.75 -4.01
N SER A 121 6.67 9.67 -3.25
CA SER A 121 6.41 9.64 -1.81
C SER A 121 7.67 9.33 -1.02
N PHE A 122 7.88 10.05 0.06
CA PHE A 122 8.93 9.80 1.04
C PHE A 122 8.28 9.41 2.37
N MET A 123 8.68 8.28 2.94
CA MET A 123 8.13 7.76 4.17
C MET A 123 9.20 7.69 5.26
N LEU A 124 8.86 8.17 6.45
CA LEU A 124 9.62 7.96 7.67
C LEU A 124 8.68 7.37 8.72
N GLY A 125 9.13 6.35 9.42
CA GLY A 125 8.34 5.69 10.45
C GLY A 125 9.17 5.30 11.66
N ALA A 126 8.49 5.07 12.77
CA ALA A 126 9.08 4.54 13.99
C ALA A 126 8.13 3.55 14.66
N THR A 127 8.72 2.50 15.25
CA THR A 127 7.99 1.48 15.99
C THR A 127 8.39 1.53 17.47
N TYR A 128 7.42 1.63 18.35
CA TYR A 128 7.63 1.53 19.79
C TYR A 128 6.64 0.56 20.41
N LYS A 129 7.10 -0.60 20.82
CA LYS A 129 6.27 -1.70 21.34
C LYS A 129 5.16 -2.06 20.35
N ALA A 130 3.91 -1.84 20.72
CA ALA A 130 2.73 -2.10 19.89
C ALA A 130 2.28 -0.91 19.02
N LEU A 131 2.96 0.24 19.13
CA LEU A 131 2.63 1.44 18.39
C LEU A 131 3.60 1.63 17.23
N GLN A 132 3.06 1.89 16.04
CA GLN A 132 3.82 2.31 14.87
C GLN A 132 3.29 3.68 14.43
N ALA A 133 4.20 4.59 14.10
CA ALA A 133 3.88 5.91 13.58
C ALA A 133 4.62 6.11 12.26
N TYR A 134 3.92 6.64 11.26
CA TYR A 134 4.48 6.95 9.96
C TYR A 134 4.15 8.38 9.58
N TYR A 135 5.09 9.03 8.95
CA TYR A 135 4.93 10.30 8.25
C TYR A 135 5.27 10.09 6.78
N ILE A 136 4.36 10.50 5.91
CA ILE A 136 4.52 10.40 4.47
C ILE A 136 4.44 11.81 3.87
N TYR A 137 5.36 12.11 2.98
CA TYR A 137 5.41 13.33 2.20
C TYR A 137 5.31 13.00 0.72
N ASP A 138 4.25 13.47 0.08
CA ASP A 138 3.98 13.26 -1.34
C ASP A 138 4.27 14.50 -2.15
N LEU A 139 5.03 14.32 -3.24
CA LEU A 139 5.28 15.31 -4.28
C LEU A 139 4.51 14.93 -5.55
N PHE A 140 3.60 15.78 -5.97
CA PHE A 140 2.83 15.60 -7.21
C PHE A 140 3.60 16.20 -8.39
N THR A 141 3.81 15.40 -9.44
CA THR A 141 4.59 15.76 -10.63
C THR A 141 3.71 15.96 -11.87
N SER A 142 2.39 15.70 -11.79
CA SER A 142 1.49 15.88 -12.93
C SER A 142 1.31 17.36 -13.28
N ASP A 143 1.23 17.66 -14.59
CA ASP A 143 1.19 19.03 -15.14
C ASP A 143 0.05 19.91 -14.56
N GLU A 144 -1.08 19.33 -14.21
CA GLU A 144 -2.21 20.06 -13.61
C GLU A 144 -1.98 20.53 -12.19
N LYS A 145 -1.01 19.95 -11.48
CA LYS A 145 -0.70 20.21 -10.06
C LYS A 145 0.78 20.43 -9.81
N ASN A 146 1.48 21.00 -10.79
CA ASN A 146 2.91 21.26 -10.67
C ASN A 146 3.24 22.01 -9.37
N GLY A 147 4.03 21.34 -8.49
CA GLY A 147 4.44 21.89 -7.20
C GLY A 147 3.42 21.71 -6.06
N SER A 148 2.36 20.90 -6.21
CA SER A 148 1.54 20.51 -5.07
C SER A 148 2.19 19.38 -4.27
N TRP A 149 1.93 19.39 -2.97
CA TRP A 149 2.45 18.41 -2.01
C TRP A 149 1.39 18.08 -0.98
N SER A 150 1.51 16.91 -0.39
CA SER A 150 0.67 16.52 0.75
C SER A 150 1.48 15.92 1.88
N HIS A 151 0.91 15.93 3.06
CA HIS A 151 1.46 15.33 4.26
C HIS A 151 0.43 14.37 4.84
N GLU A 152 0.87 13.17 5.19
CA GLU A 152 0.06 12.19 5.86
C GLU A 152 0.75 11.73 7.14
N ILE A 153 -0.02 11.56 8.21
CA ILE A 153 0.42 10.94 9.46
C ILE A 153 -0.47 9.74 9.72
N SER A 154 0.15 8.56 9.81
CA SER A 154 -0.53 7.31 10.14
C SER A 154 -0.07 6.77 11.48
N LEU A 155 -1.02 6.36 12.32
CA LEU A 155 -0.77 5.72 13.60
C LEU A 155 -1.41 4.33 13.60
N ILE A 156 -0.61 3.30 13.88
CA ILE A 156 -1.07 1.91 13.94
C ILE A 156 -0.80 1.38 15.34
N TYR A 157 -1.83 0.86 15.99
CA TYR A 157 -1.70 0.17 17.25
C TYR A 157 -2.00 -1.32 17.07
N ILE A 158 -0.99 -2.16 17.34
CA ILE A 158 -1.07 -3.62 17.13
C ILE A 158 -1.50 -4.27 18.44
N ILE A 159 -2.72 -4.77 18.50
CA ILE A 159 -3.22 -5.55 19.63
C ILE A 159 -2.73 -6.98 19.45
N GLN A 160 -1.63 -7.34 20.09
CA GLN A 160 -1.14 -8.71 20.09
C GLN A 160 -1.93 -9.54 21.10
N LYS A 161 -2.79 -10.42 20.62
CA LYS A 161 -3.27 -11.54 21.41
C LYS A 161 -2.12 -12.56 21.47
N LYS A 162 -1.82 -13.09 22.66
CA LYS A 162 -0.81 -14.14 22.86
C LYS A 162 -1.24 -15.42 22.13
N GLU A 163 -1.13 -15.48 20.83
CA GLU A 163 -1.43 -16.67 20.03
C GLU A 163 -0.17 -17.15 19.30
N ARG A 164 -0.11 -18.46 19.08
CA ARG A 164 1.07 -19.22 18.62
C ARG A 164 1.53 -18.94 17.19
N TYR A 165 0.84 -18.06 16.46
CA TYR A 165 1.17 -17.77 15.06
C TYR A 165 1.19 -16.26 14.85
N PRO A 166 2.38 -15.64 14.69
CA PRO A 166 2.45 -14.24 14.32
C PRO A 166 1.87 -14.06 12.90
N CYS A 167 0.91 -13.14 12.76
CA CYS A 167 0.50 -12.70 11.43
C CYS A 167 1.68 -11.95 10.79
N PRO A 168 1.99 -12.20 9.52
CA PRO A 168 3.00 -11.43 8.82
C PRO A 168 2.60 -9.96 8.77
N VAL A 169 3.54 -9.09 9.10
CA VAL A 169 3.33 -7.64 9.00
C VAL A 169 3.56 -7.24 7.54
N VAL A 170 2.54 -6.74 6.90
CA VAL A 170 2.64 -6.21 5.54
C VAL A 170 2.87 -4.70 5.66
N TYR A 171 3.99 -4.21 5.14
CA TYR A 171 4.31 -2.79 5.08
C TYR A 171 3.80 -2.24 3.75
N TRP A 172 2.84 -1.33 3.80
CA TRP A 172 2.20 -0.69 2.65
C TRP A 172 2.75 0.70 2.45
#